data_572a08f74dac7e173f10f8b8b2721ea1
#
_entry.id   572a08f74dac7e173f10f8b8b2721ea1
#
_cell.length_a   1.000
_cell.length_b   1.000
_cell.length_c   1.000
_cell.angle_alpha   90.00
_cell.angle_beta   90.00
_cell.angle_gamma   90.00
#
_symmetry.space_group_name_H-M   'P 1'
#
loop_
_entity.id
_entity.type
_entity.pdbx_description
1 polymer ?
#
loop_
_entity_poly.entity_id
_entity_poly.type
_entity_poly.pdbx_seq_one_letter_code
_entity_poly.pdbx_strand_id
1 'polypeptide(L)'
;GTLAPAKPVPQPKEDPKFTPVKPVSAEEQSGIWLDALSSVLQPVPVMNAGWIQVARRMVPIQDGKIEGAKPERVVYFQAPDDSMRAMRIEKGDLVLIVPQALPTDGAIMLVEYGAHRCLRRIRLLGDSKILLQSGDRELDAQAMHISEIKLVGRAVRIEITL
;
A
#
# COMPACT_ATOMS: atom_id res chain seq x y z
N GLY A 1 -30.01 -26.80 16.92
CA GLY A 1 -30.00 -26.51 16.87
C GLY A 1 -29.82 -25.77 16.44
N THR A 2 -29.69 -25.62 16.43
CA THR A 2 -29.71 -25.08 16.34
C THR A 2 -29.13 -24.38 15.80
N LEU A 3 -28.88 -24.25 15.66
CA LEU A 3 -28.41 -23.68 15.43
C LEU A 3 -28.07 -22.94 14.73
N ALA A 4 -27.75 -22.87 14.81
CA ALA A 4 -27.44 -22.18 14.58
C ALA A 4 -27.21 -21.74 13.50
N PRO A 5 -27.35 -21.66 13.19
CA PRO A 5 -27.52 -21.22 12.08
C PRO A 5 -26.59 -20.37 11.64
N ALA A 6 -26.53 -19.95 11.54
CA ALA A 6 -25.85 -18.94 11.23
C ALA A 6 -24.50 -18.95 11.46
N LYS A 7 -24.08 -19.84 11.58
CA LYS A 7 -22.83 -19.80 11.84
C LYS A 7 -22.25 -19.33 10.81
N PRO A 8 -21.86 -18.55 10.86
CA PRO A 8 -21.27 -17.94 9.89
C PRO A 8 -20.15 -18.61 9.54
N VAL A 9 -20.05 -18.75 8.95
CA VAL A 9 -18.92 -19.01 8.52
C VAL A 9 -18.02 -19.82 8.67
N PRO A 10 -17.28 -19.57 8.43
CA PRO A 10 -16.10 -20.18 8.29
C PRO A 10 -15.89 -21.06 9.35
N GLN A 11 -16.68 -21.40 9.83
CA GLN A 11 -16.59 -22.21 10.71
C GLN A 11 -15.98 -23.31 10.17
N PRO A 12 -14.98 -23.52 10.41
CA PRO A 12 -14.19 -24.52 9.89
C PRO A 12 -14.92 -25.75 10.21
N LYS A 13 -15.19 -26.42 9.54
CA LYS A 13 -15.67 -27.57 9.69
C LYS A 13 -15.70 -28.14 10.91
N GLU A 14 -16.43 -28.44 11.44
CA GLU A 14 -16.45 -28.99 12.61
C GLU A 14 -16.08 -30.32 12.56
N ASP A 15 -15.31 -30.70 13.35
CA ASP A 15 -14.97 -32.03 13.38
C ASP A 15 -16.13 -32.78 13.95
N PRO A 16 -16.18 -34.01 13.75
CA PRO A 16 -17.28 -34.83 14.20
C PRO A 16 -17.54 -34.76 15.66
N LYS A 17 -16.53 -34.43 16.43
CA LYS A 17 -16.73 -34.34 17.84
C LYS A 17 -17.08 -32.97 18.25
N PHE A 18 -17.39 -32.10 17.36
CA PHE A 18 -17.67 -30.74 17.69
C PHE A 18 -18.83 -30.68 18.64
N THR A 19 -18.66 -29.99 19.73
CA THR A 19 -19.67 -29.80 20.69
C THR A 19 -20.21 -28.41 20.53
N PRO A 20 -21.45 -28.24 20.32
CA PRO A 20 -21.99 -26.90 20.14
C PRO A 20 -21.73 -26.09 21.38
N VAL A 21 -21.19 -24.91 21.19
CA VAL A 21 -20.99 -24.03 22.32
C VAL A 21 -21.84 -22.84 22.10
N LYS A 22 -21.95 -22.01 23.09
CA LYS A 22 -22.76 -20.88 22.91
C LYS A 22 -22.21 -20.03 21.85
N PRO A 23 -23.04 -19.32 21.13
CA PRO A 23 -22.58 -18.46 20.04
C PRO A 23 -21.66 -17.39 20.57
N VAL A 24 -20.63 -17.05 19.79
CA VAL A 24 -19.74 -15.98 20.19
C VAL A 24 -20.29 -14.68 19.64
N SER A 25 -19.99 -13.59 20.29
CA SER A 25 -20.45 -12.30 19.85
C SER A 25 -19.76 -11.91 18.54
N ALA A 26 -20.32 -10.94 17.84
CA ALA A 26 -19.71 -10.48 16.62
C ALA A 26 -18.28 -9.96 16.85
N GLU A 27 -18.05 -9.33 17.97
CA GLU A 27 -16.72 -8.84 18.30
C GLU A 27 -15.74 -9.98 18.54
N GLU A 28 -16.18 -11.01 19.23
CA GLU A 28 -15.35 -12.17 19.45
C GLU A 28 -15.03 -12.88 18.15
N GLN A 29 -16.02 -13.01 17.27
CA GLN A 29 -15.79 -13.62 15.97
C GLN A 29 -14.82 -12.82 15.13
N SER A 30 -14.92 -11.50 15.16
CA SER A 30 -13.98 -10.65 14.42
C SER A 30 -12.57 -10.82 14.97
N GLY A 31 -12.41 -10.91 16.28
CA GLY A 31 -11.10 -11.13 16.87
C GLY A 31 -10.49 -12.45 16.46
N ILE A 32 -11.31 -13.52 16.48
CA ILE A 32 -10.83 -14.83 16.05
C ILE A 32 -10.39 -14.81 14.60
N TRP A 33 -11.15 -14.14 13.75
CA TRP A 33 -10.81 -14.06 12.35
C TRP A 33 -9.53 -13.29 12.12
N LEU A 34 -9.37 -12.17 12.80
CA LEU A 34 -8.14 -11.39 12.67
C LEU A 34 -6.93 -12.20 13.11
N ASP A 35 -7.06 -12.97 14.19
CA ASP A 35 -5.98 -13.83 14.64
C ASP A 35 -5.65 -14.90 13.60
N ALA A 36 -6.68 -15.53 13.04
CA ALA A 36 -6.47 -16.57 12.04
C ALA A 36 -5.85 -16.03 10.76
N LEU A 37 -6.14 -14.78 10.39
CA LEU A 37 -5.65 -14.20 9.15
C LEU A 37 -4.36 -13.42 9.32
N SER A 38 -3.91 -13.19 10.55
CA SER A 38 -2.76 -12.32 10.79
C SER A 38 -1.47 -12.84 10.17
N SER A 39 -1.37 -14.13 9.85
CA SER A 39 -0.19 -14.70 9.22
C SER A 39 -0.21 -14.55 7.70
N VAL A 40 -1.35 -14.19 7.10
CA VAL A 40 -1.46 -14.09 5.65
C VAL A 40 -1.92 -12.72 5.16
N LEU A 41 -2.42 -11.88 6.05
CA LEU A 41 -2.86 -10.53 5.70
C LEU A 41 -2.26 -9.52 6.67
N GLN A 42 -1.90 -8.38 6.13
CA GLN A 42 -1.34 -7.28 6.92
C GLN A 42 -2.17 -6.03 6.66
N PRO A 43 -2.58 -5.30 7.71
CA PRO A 43 -3.20 -4.01 7.49
C PRO A 43 -2.13 -3.01 7.07
N VAL A 44 -2.30 -2.43 5.90
CA VAL A 44 -1.36 -1.46 5.36
C VAL A 44 -2.02 -0.07 5.38
N PRO A 45 -1.37 0.92 5.99
CA PRO A 45 -1.98 2.25 6.06
C PRO A 45 -1.99 2.92 4.70
N VAL A 46 -3.04 3.69 4.45
CA VAL A 46 -3.14 4.53 3.27
C VAL A 46 -2.86 5.96 3.71
N MET A 47 -1.80 6.55 3.18
CA MET A 47 -1.34 7.87 3.55
C MET A 47 -1.64 8.86 2.44
N ASN A 48 -2.06 10.07 2.79
CA ASN A 48 -2.25 11.12 1.80
C ASN A 48 -0.97 11.97 1.66
N ALA A 49 -1.01 12.98 0.82
CA ALA A 49 0.15 13.84 0.58
C ALA A 49 0.61 14.59 1.81
N GLY A 50 -0.28 14.84 2.76
CA GLY A 50 0.06 15.45 4.03
C GLY A 50 0.61 14.47 5.05
N TRP A 51 0.79 13.22 4.63
CA TRP A 51 1.27 12.12 5.46
C TRP A 51 0.34 11.83 6.63
N ILE A 52 -0.97 11.91 6.37
CA ILE A 52 -2.01 11.56 7.32
C ILE A 52 -2.64 10.26 6.87
N GLN A 53 -2.83 9.34 7.78
CA GLN A 53 -3.49 8.09 7.44
C GLN A 53 -4.98 8.33 7.23
N VAL A 54 -5.47 8.03 6.04
CA VAL A 54 -6.87 8.24 5.67
C VAL A 54 -7.65 6.93 5.56
N ALA A 55 -6.98 5.79 5.51
CA ALA A 55 -7.63 4.50 5.38
C ALA A 55 -6.62 3.41 5.68
N ARG A 56 -7.06 2.17 5.52
CA ARG A 56 -6.23 0.99 5.69
C ARG A 56 -6.71 -0.07 4.72
N ARG A 57 -5.80 -0.85 4.19
CA ARG A 57 -6.13 -1.94 3.27
C ARG A 57 -5.48 -3.21 3.77
N MET A 58 -6.19 -4.32 3.71
CA MET A 58 -5.61 -5.61 4.06
C MET A 58 -4.87 -6.13 2.83
N VAL A 59 -3.61 -6.45 2.99
CA VAL A 59 -2.74 -6.86 1.89
C VAL A 59 -2.17 -8.25 2.17
N PRO A 60 -2.19 -9.16 1.21
CA PRO A 60 -1.64 -10.49 1.42
C PRO A 60 -0.13 -10.46 1.69
N ILE A 61 0.29 -11.29 2.64
CA ILE A 61 1.69 -11.49 2.96
C ILE A 61 2.14 -12.77 2.28
N GLN A 62 3.29 -12.74 1.65
CA GLN A 62 3.85 -13.89 0.98
C GLN A 62 5.25 -14.10 1.51
N ASP A 63 5.50 -15.25 2.12
CA ASP A 63 6.79 -15.55 2.75
C ASP A 63 7.20 -14.50 3.77
N GLY A 64 6.22 -14.01 4.54
CA GLY A 64 6.46 -13.02 5.57
C GLY A 64 6.73 -11.62 5.05
N LYS A 65 6.50 -11.38 3.76
CA LYS A 65 6.81 -10.10 3.12
C LYS A 65 5.69 -9.64 2.20
N ILE A 66 5.68 -8.36 1.91
CA ILE A 66 4.80 -7.78 0.90
C ILE A 66 5.72 -7.22 -0.16
N GLU A 67 5.62 -7.76 -1.38
CA GLU A 67 6.46 -7.35 -2.50
C GLU A 67 7.94 -7.31 -2.12
N GLY A 68 8.36 -8.29 -1.32
CA GLY A 68 9.76 -8.39 -0.90
C GLY A 68 10.17 -7.50 0.26
N ALA A 69 9.26 -6.71 0.80
CA ALA A 69 9.57 -5.80 1.90
C ALA A 69 8.94 -6.26 3.20
N LYS A 70 9.44 -5.75 4.32
CA LYS A 70 8.84 -6.02 5.61
C LYS A 70 7.43 -5.45 5.64
N PRO A 71 6.42 -6.25 6.01
CA PRO A 71 5.03 -5.80 5.92
C PRO A 71 4.75 -4.49 6.66
N GLU A 72 5.39 -4.29 7.82
CA GLU A 72 5.13 -3.11 8.61
C GLU A 72 5.77 -1.85 8.06
N ARG A 73 6.54 -1.97 7.00
CA ARG A 73 7.21 -0.82 6.39
C ARG A 73 6.60 -0.42 5.06
N VAL A 74 5.56 -1.12 4.63
CA VAL A 74 4.89 -0.87 3.37
C VAL A 74 3.73 0.08 3.62
N VAL A 75 3.48 1.01 2.73
CA VAL A 75 2.34 1.90 2.82
C VAL A 75 1.68 2.04 1.46
N TYR A 76 0.42 2.45 1.44
CA TYR A 76 -0.20 2.97 0.24
C TYR A 76 -0.10 4.49 0.29
N PHE A 77 0.13 5.08 -0.85
CA PHE A 77 0.09 6.53 -1.01
C PHE A 77 -1.08 6.87 -1.92
N GLN A 78 -1.93 7.76 -1.46
CA GLN A 78 -3.08 8.20 -2.27
C GLN A 78 -2.63 9.35 -3.16
N ALA A 79 -2.74 9.17 -4.45
CA ALA A 79 -2.33 10.19 -5.41
C ALA A 79 -3.15 11.46 -5.20
N PRO A 80 -2.50 12.60 -4.92
CA PRO A 80 -3.22 13.81 -4.54
C PRO A 80 -3.78 14.58 -5.73
N ASP A 81 -3.32 14.30 -6.93
CA ASP A 81 -3.70 15.04 -8.12
C ASP A 81 -3.41 14.22 -9.36
N ASP A 82 -3.56 14.83 -10.53
CA ASP A 82 -3.32 14.18 -11.80
C ASP A 82 -1.93 14.43 -12.37
N SER A 83 -0.99 14.82 -11.54
CA SER A 83 0.37 15.12 -12.00
C SER A 83 1.10 13.91 -12.57
N MET A 84 0.61 12.70 -12.31
CA MET A 84 1.20 11.48 -12.86
C MET A 84 0.25 10.74 -13.81
N ARG A 85 -0.75 11.44 -14.32
CA ARG A 85 -1.74 10.83 -15.21
C ARG A 85 -1.13 10.35 -16.51
N ALA A 86 -0.11 11.01 -16.99
CA ALA A 86 0.62 10.55 -18.17
C ALA A 86 1.28 9.18 -17.94
N MET A 87 1.50 8.80 -16.69
CA MET A 87 2.03 7.49 -16.28
C MET A 87 0.93 6.59 -15.72
N ARG A 88 -0.34 6.93 -16.03
CA ARG A 88 -1.52 6.13 -15.67
C ARG A 88 -1.84 6.10 -14.18
N ILE A 89 -1.45 7.12 -13.45
CA ILE A 89 -1.83 7.30 -12.04
C ILE A 89 -2.68 8.55 -11.96
N GLU A 90 -3.95 8.36 -11.59
CA GLU A 90 -4.88 9.48 -11.50
C GLU A 90 -5.14 9.85 -10.05
N LYS A 91 -5.64 11.04 -9.85
CA LYS A 91 -6.00 11.51 -8.52
C LYS A 91 -6.88 10.48 -7.83
N GLY A 92 -6.53 10.14 -6.60
CA GLY A 92 -7.30 9.18 -5.79
C GLY A 92 -6.82 7.76 -5.89
N ASP A 93 -6.01 7.43 -6.90
CA ASP A 93 -5.48 6.07 -7.01
C ASP A 93 -4.58 5.77 -5.82
N LEU A 94 -4.60 4.52 -5.38
CA LEU A 94 -3.76 4.07 -4.29
C LEU A 94 -2.54 3.36 -4.86
N VAL A 95 -1.38 3.81 -4.46
CA VAL A 95 -0.12 3.29 -4.98
C VAL A 95 0.61 2.60 -3.84
N LEU A 96 0.92 1.33 -4.03
CA LEU A 96 1.63 0.56 -3.00
C LEU A 96 3.11 0.90 -3.07
N ILE A 97 3.65 1.34 -1.95
CA ILE A 97 5.02 1.82 -1.84
C ILE A 97 5.82 0.89 -0.95
N VAL A 98 6.93 0.40 -1.46
CA VAL A 98 7.87 -0.35 -0.63
C VAL A 98 9.07 0.54 -0.34
N PRO A 99 9.69 0.41 0.86
CA PRO A 99 10.79 1.30 1.22
C PRO A 99 11.98 1.10 0.29
N GLN A 100 12.53 2.19 -0.19
CA GLN A 100 13.74 2.17 -0.99
C GLN A 100 14.36 3.56 -0.95
N ALA A 101 15.61 3.64 -0.55
CA ALA A 101 16.30 4.91 -0.41
C ALA A 101 17.15 5.28 -1.63
N LEU A 102 17.47 4.29 -2.48
CA LEU A 102 18.29 4.54 -3.66
C LEU A 102 17.43 4.66 -4.90
N PRO A 103 17.79 5.54 -5.83
CA PRO A 103 17.00 5.71 -7.04
C PRO A 103 17.19 4.53 -7.99
N THR A 104 16.13 4.17 -8.69
CA THR A 104 16.15 3.20 -9.76
C THR A 104 15.74 3.90 -11.04
N ASP A 105 16.54 3.81 -12.08
CA ASP A 105 16.21 4.47 -13.35
C ASP A 105 14.91 3.91 -13.92
N GLY A 106 14.00 4.80 -14.26
CA GLY A 106 12.71 4.43 -14.82
C GLY A 106 11.64 4.08 -13.81
N ALA A 107 11.96 3.99 -12.53
CA ALA A 107 10.97 3.64 -11.51
C ALA A 107 10.15 4.86 -11.10
N ILE A 108 8.91 4.60 -10.70
CA ILE A 108 8.08 5.62 -10.07
C ILE A 108 8.35 5.52 -8.58
N MET A 109 8.74 6.63 -7.97
CA MET A 109 9.09 6.66 -6.56
C MET A 109 8.32 7.73 -5.83
N LEU A 110 8.09 7.48 -4.54
CA LEU A 110 7.54 8.49 -3.65
C LEU A 110 8.71 9.33 -3.17
N VAL A 111 8.66 10.61 -3.49
CA VAL A 111 9.72 11.54 -3.14
C VAL A 111 9.23 12.60 -2.19
N GLU A 112 10.10 13.02 -1.28
CA GLU A 112 9.82 14.09 -0.36
C GLU A 112 10.70 15.25 -0.77
N TYR A 113 10.08 16.36 -1.08
CA TYR A 113 10.76 17.53 -1.61
C TYR A 113 10.19 18.73 -0.88
N GLY A 114 10.99 19.35 -0.06
CA GLY A 114 10.50 20.42 0.82
C GLY A 114 9.46 19.85 1.77
N ALA A 115 8.29 20.46 1.79
CA ALA A 115 7.19 20.00 2.62
C ALA A 115 6.23 19.10 1.85
N HIS A 116 6.54 18.77 0.61
CA HIS A 116 5.63 18.01 -0.24
C HIS A 116 6.07 16.59 -0.42
N ARG A 117 5.11 15.70 -0.57
CA ARG A 117 5.35 14.32 -0.95
C ARG A 117 4.59 14.08 -2.24
N CYS A 118 5.28 13.54 -3.22
CA CYS A 118 4.67 13.30 -4.52
C CYS A 118 5.31 12.10 -5.21
N LEU A 119 4.63 11.60 -6.23
CA LEU A 119 5.13 10.51 -7.04
C LEU A 119 5.80 11.11 -8.27
N ARG A 120 6.97 10.59 -8.62
CA ARG A 120 7.67 11.04 -9.83
C ARG A 120 8.38 9.84 -10.44
N ARG A 121 8.49 9.82 -11.76
CA ARG A 121 9.33 8.83 -12.40
C ARG A 121 10.76 9.33 -12.38
N ILE A 122 11.68 8.49 -11.95
CA ILE A 122 13.06 8.87 -11.78
C ILE A 122 13.86 8.50 -13.04
N ARG A 123 14.69 9.41 -13.51
CA ARG A 123 15.70 9.13 -14.51
C ARG A 123 17.05 9.53 -13.95
N LEU A 124 18.03 8.65 -14.10
CA LEU A 124 19.37 8.94 -13.62
C LEU A 124 20.13 9.69 -14.70
N LEU A 125 20.73 10.80 -14.31
CA LEU A 125 21.47 11.65 -15.26
C LEU A 125 22.98 11.54 -15.09
N GLY A 126 23.44 10.84 -14.04
CA GLY A 126 24.86 10.82 -13.72
C GLY A 126 25.26 11.97 -12.81
N ASP A 127 26.44 11.87 -12.21
CA ASP A 127 26.98 12.91 -11.33
C ASP A 127 26.02 13.29 -10.19
N SER A 128 25.35 12.30 -9.64
CA SER A 128 24.38 12.49 -8.54
C SER A 128 23.21 13.38 -8.91
N LYS A 129 22.93 13.50 -10.20
CA LYS A 129 21.76 14.24 -10.67
C LYS A 129 20.69 13.30 -11.15
N ILE A 130 19.45 13.69 -10.93
CA ILE A 130 18.30 12.92 -11.37
C ILE A 130 17.30 13.84 -12.04
N LEU A 131 16.47 13.23 -12.84
CA LEU A 131 15.36 13.91 -13.47
C LEU A 131 14.10 13.38 -12.82
N LEU A 132 13.23 14.27 -12.36
CA LEU A 132 11.93 13.92 -11.83
C LEU A 132 10.89 14.20 -12.91
N GLN A 133 10.25 13.14 -13.39
CA GLN A 133 9.28 13.26 -14.48
C GLN A 133 7.86 13.16 -13.93
N SER A 134 7.01 14.04 -14.42
CA SER A 134 5.58 14.05 -14.13
C SER A 134 4.84 14.44 -15.39
N GLY A 135 3.55 14.53 -15.33
CA GLY A 135 2.75 15.02 -16.46
C GLY A 135 1.32 14.56 -16.40
N ASP A 136 0.44 15.41 -16.87
CA ASP A 136 -0.96 15.09 -17.10
C ASP A 136 -1.17 14.88 -18.59
N ARG A 137 -1.25 15.94 -19.36
CA ARG A 137 -1.39 15.84 -20.81
C ARG A 137 -0.03 15.87 -21.48
N GLU A 138 0.88 16.63 -20.91
CA GLU A 138 2.22 16.75 -21.41
C GLU A 138 3.19 16.28 -20.35
N LEU A 139 4.31 15.75 -20.78
CA LEU A 139 5.35 15.33 -19.84
C LEU A 139 6.12 16.56 -19.39
N ASP A 140 6.43 16.58 -18.12
CA ASP A 140 7.24 17.61 -17.50
C ASP A 140 8.43 16.94 -16.82
N ALA A 141 9.50 17.66 -16.66
CA ALA A 141 10.70 17.11 -16.06
C ALA A 141 11.47 18.19 -15.33
N GLN A 142 11.98 17.83 -14.17
CA GLN A 142 12.76 18.74 -13.36
C GLN A 142 14.07 18.04 -12.97
N ALA A 143 15.18 18.63 -13.32
CA ALA A 143 16.48 18.09 -12.95
C ALA A 143 16.90 18.64 -11.60
N MET A 144 17.48 17.78 -10.77
CA MET A 144 17.99 18.23 -9.49
C MET A 144 19.05 17.25 -8.98
N HIS A 145 19.79 17.70 -7.99
CA HIS A 145 20.77 16.86 -7.33
C HIS A 145 20.05 15.93 -6.36
N ILE A 146 20.53 14.69 -6.26
CA ILE A 146 19.88 13.68 -5.42
C ILE A 146 19.79 14.12 -3.95
N SER A 147 20.72 14.97 -3.51
CA SER A 147 20.73 15.45 -2.13
C SER A 147 19.61 16.43 -1.81
N GLU A 148 18.91 16.94 -2.82
CA GLU A 148 17.84 17.90 -2.61
C GLU A 148 16.52 17.24 -2.30
N ILE A 149 16.42 15.93 -2.42
CA ILE A 149 15.17 15.20 -2.17
C ILE A 149 15.44 14.01 -1.27
N LYS A 150 14.36 13.49 -0.70
CA LYS A 150 14.42 12.25 0.02
C LYS A 150 13.58 11.23 -0.73
N LEU A 151 14.16 10.08 -1.03
CA LEU A 151 13.43 8.98 -1.65
C LEU A 151 12.83 8.14 -0.52
N VAL A 152 11.51 8.07 -0.50
CA VAL A 152 10.79 7.37 0.56
C VAL A 152 10.62 5.91 0.18
N GLY A 153 10.27 5.65 -1.07
CA GLY A 153 10.08 4.29 -1.51
C GLY A 153 9.74 4.21 -2.98
N ARG A 154 9.59 2.97 -3.46
CA ARG A 154 9.30 2.69 -4.85
C ARG A 154 7.87 2.20 -5.01
N ALA A 155 7.19 2.70 -6.01
CA ALA A 155 5.84 2.26 -6.34
C ALA A 155 5.92 0.90 -7.04
N VAL A 156 5.14 -0.07 -6.56
CA VAL A 156 5.15 -1.41 -7.12
C VAL A 156 3.78 -1.86 -7.65
N ARG A 157 2.72 -1.16 -7.27
CA ARG A 157 1.39 -1.55 -7.71
C ARG A 157 0.42 -0.37 -7.55
N ILE A 158 -0.56 -0.30 -8.42
CA ILE A 158 -1.60 0.72 -8.37
C ILE A 158 -2.94 0.03 -8.20
N GLU A 159 -3.77 0.56 -7.29
CA GLU A 159 -5.16 0.14 -7.19
C GLU A 159 -6.02 1.28 -7.70
N ILE A 160 -6.87 0.97 -8.66
CA ILE A 160 -7.75 1.93 -9.30
C ILE A 160 -9.15 1.75 -8.76
N THR A 161 -9.78 2.84 -8.40
CA THR A 161 -11.17 2.82 -7.98
C THR A 161 -12.05 2.98 -9.20
N LEU A 162 -12.95 2.04 -9.39
CA LEU A 162 -13.88 2.10 -10.52
C LEU A 162 -15.16 2.86 -10.15
#